data_a707945f7a026602d4fdd120d14c5d04
#
_entry.id   a707945f7a026602d4fdd120d14c5d04
#
_cell.length_a   1.000
_cell.length_b   1.000
_cell.length_c   1.000
_cell.angle_alpha   90.00
_cell.angle_beta   90.00
_cell.angle_gamma   90.00
#
_symmetry.space_group_name_H-M   'P 1'
#
loop_
_entity.id
_entity.type
_entity.pdbx_description
1 polymer ?
#
loop_
_entity_poly.entity_id
_entity_poly.type
_entity_poly.pdbx_seq_one_letter_code
_entity_poly.pdbx_strand_id
1 'polypeptide(L)'
;RSLGMAFSASIGGIGTLVGSAPNAILASQIQVTFTEWLGYGFPVMVLLVPSMIFSLWVILRPDFSVDFNPSLEKVSFNRKNIITLMIFISMAIMLLFSSLLNPWISAFLELPKKIENFDTVIALCVVIFICVSGVASWKEIQERVEWGVLVLFGGGLTLSIVMKDSGASKIMADSIVQFVQTKPLWVLCFVMTAFIIFLTEFTSNTASAALIMPIVISVAQSMNLPPIALAAIIACGASCAFMLPIATPPNAIVFATGNVKQLDMAKVG
;
A
#
# COMPACT_ATOMS: atom_id res chain seq x y z
N ARG A 1 -14.50 17.78 5.72
CA ARG A 1 -13.98 17.69 4.34
C ARG A 1 -12.49 17.28 4.35
N SER A 2 -11.64 17.96 5.09
CA SER A 2 -10.20 17.70 5.15
C SER A 2 -9.87 16.26 5.61
N LEU A 3 -10.56 15.74 6.64
CA LEU A 3 -10.40 14.34 7.09
C LEU A 3 -10.80 13.34 6.00
N GLY A 4 -11.88 13.62 5.27
CA GLY A 4 -12.28 12.77 4.14
C GLY A 4 -11.21 12.67 3.07
N MET A 5 -10.50 13.76 2.77
CA MET A 5 -9.37 13.74 1.83
C MET A 5 -8.20 12.90 2.35
N ALA A 6 -7.81 13.07 3.63
CA ALA A 6 -6.72 12.31 4.22
C ALA A 6 -7.01 10.80 4.22
N PHE A 7 -8.20 10.42 4.67
CA PHE A 7 -8.61 9.01 4.73
C PHE A 7 -8.79 8.41 3.34
N SER A 8 -9.36 9.16 2.38
CA SER A 8 -9.46 8.72 0.99
C SER A 8 -8.11 8.47 0.34
N ALA A 9 -7.09 9.27 0.68
CA ALA A 9 -5.74 9.06 0.16
C ALA A 9 -5.14 7.74 0.65
N SER A 10 -5.29 7.44 1.96
CA SER A 10 -4.80 6.17 2.54
C SER A 10 -5.60 4.96 2.04
N ILE A 11 -6.94 5.04 2.02
CA ILE A 11 -7.81 3.96 1.54
C ILE A 11 -7.60 3.72 0.04
N GLY A 12 -7.47 4.80 -0.76
CA GLY A 12 -7.18 4.70 -2.20
C GLY A 12 -5.88 3.96 -2.49
N GLY A 13 -4.87 4.14 -1.63
CA GLY A 13 -3.60 3.43 -1.70
C GLY A 13 -3.71 1.91 -1.55
N ILE A 14 -4.72 1.41 -0.83
CA ILE A 14 -4.96 -0.04 -0.68
C ILE A 14 -5.33 -0.67 -2.03
N GLY A 15 -6.05 0.05 -2.87
CA GLY A 15 -6.62 -0.48 -4.12
C GLY A 15 -5.59 -0.96 -5.15
N THR A 16 -4.36 -0.45 -5.13
CA THR A 16 -3.32 -0.83 -6.10
C THR A 16 -2.01 -1.24 -5.42
N LEU A 17 -1.25 -2.09 -6.10
CA LEU A 17 0.02 -2.61 -5.56
C LEU A 17 1.02 -1.49 -5.23
N VAL A 18 1.09 -0.45 -6.06
CA VAL A 18 2.00 0.69 -5.91
C VAL A 18 1.41 1.84 -5.09
N GLY A 19 0.15 1.75 -4.71
CA GLY A 19 -0.54 2.82 -3.99
C GLY A 19 -0.16 2.95 -2.53
N SER A 20 0.39 1.89 -1.93
CA SER A 20 0.79 1.85 -0.54
C SER A 20 2.05 1.00 -0.36
N ALA A 21 2.99 1.46 0.47
CA ALA A 21 4.22 0.73 0.76
C ALA A 21 4.00 -0.67 1.38
N PRO A 22 3.06 -0.90 2.29
CA PRO A 22 2.71 -2.24 2.76
C PRO A 22 2.35 -3.24 1.66
N ASN A 23 1.65 -2.79 0.61
CA ASN A 23 1.30 -3.64 -0.53
C ASN A 23 2.56 -4.08 -1.30
N ALA A 24 3.50 -3.16 -1.52
CA ALA A 24 4.76 -3.46 -2.17
C ALA A 24 5.65 -4.41 -1.34
N ILE A 25 5.64 -4.29 -0.01
CA ILE A 25 6.32 -5.23 0.90
C ILE A 25 5.74 -6.63 0.75
N LEU A 26 4.42 -6.76 0.77
CA LEU A 26 3.75 -8.02 0.54
C LEU A 26 4.18 -8.64 -0.79
N ALA A 27 4.09 -7.88 -1.88
CA ALA A 27 4.45 -8.36 -3.21
C ALA A 27 5.90 -8.83 -3.31
N SER A 28 6.82 -8.15 -2.63
CA SER A 28 8.23 -8.53 -2.61
C SER A 28 8.51 -9.86 -1.90
N GLN A 29 7.66 -10.24 -0.93
CA GLN A 29 7.84 -11.48 -0.16
C GLN A 29 7.11 -12.70 -0.73
N ILE A 30 5.96 -12.51 -1.39
CA ILE A 30 5.15 -13.62 -1.92
C ILE A 30 4.90 -13.52 -3.43
N GLN A 31 5.62 -12.63 -4.14
CA GLN A 31 5.61 -12.48 -5.60
C GLN A 31 4.21 -12.29 -6.20
N VAL A 32 3.40 -11.41 -5.62
CA VAL A 32 2.10 -11.03 -6.15
C VAL A 32 2.26 -9.99 -7.25
N THR A 33 1.65 -10.23 -8.40
CA THR A 33 1.63 -9.28 -9.52
C THR A 33 0.66 -8.13 -9.27
N PHE A 34 0.81 -7.03 -10.03
CA PHE A 34 -0.10 -5.89 -9.95
C PHE A 34 -1.56 -6.28 -10.18
N THR A 35 -1.81 -7.12 -11.18
CA THR A 35 -3.16 -7.58 -11.55
C THR A 35 -3.78 -8.48 -10.47
N GLU A 36 -2.98 -9.38 -9.90
CA GLU A 36 -3.44 -10.23 -8.80
C GLU A 36 -3.80 -9.42 -7.57
N TRP A 37 -2.99 -8.40 -7.22
CA TRP A 37 -3.30 -7.52 -6.11
C TRP A 37 -4.62 -6.77 -6.29
N LEU A 38 -4.95 -6.33 -7.50
CA LEU A 38 -6.24 -5.69 -7.77
C LEU A 38 -7.44 -6.55 -7.34
N GLY A 39 -7.32 -7.88 -7.48
CA GLY A 39 -8.36 -8.81 -7.02
C GLY A 39 -8.58 -8.81 -5.51
N TYR A 40 -7.59 -8.42 -4.71
CA TYR A 40 -7.66 -8.34 -3.26
C TYR A 40 -7.87 -6.92 -2.75
N GLY A 41 -7.04 -5.98 -3.18
CA GLY A 41 -7.01 -4.62 -2.67
C GLY A 41 -8.18 -3.75 -3.16
N PHE A 42 -8.58 -3.89 -4.42
CA PHE A 42 -9.67 -3.09 -4.97
C PHE A 42 -11.03 -3.34 -4.31
N PRO A 43 -11.48 -4.59 -4.08
CA PRO A 43 -12.71 -4.85 -3.34
C PRO A 43 -12.67 -4.28 -1.91
N VAL A 44 -11.54 -4.40 -1.21
CA VAL A 44 -11.37 -3.82 0.14
C VAL A 44 -11.50 -2.30 0.10
N MET A 45 -10.85 -1.64 -0.86
CA MET A 45 -10.98 -0.19 -1.06
C MET A 45 -12.43 0.23 -1.31
N VAL A 46 -13.14 -0.49 -2.19
CA VAL A 46 -14.55 -0.22 -2.53
C VAL A 46 -15.47 -0.37 -1.31
N LEU A 47 -15.17 -1.26 -0.38
CA LEU A 47 -15.92 -1.41 0.87
C LEU A 47 -15.55 -0.34 1.91
N LEU A 48 -14.28 0.02 2.00
CA LEU A 48 -13.80 1.00 3.00
C LEU A 48 -14.23 2.42 2.67
N VAL A 49 -14.31 2.83 1.39
CA VAL A 49 -14.72 4.19 1.01
C VAL A 49 -16.15 4.54 1.52
N PRO A 50 -17.20 3.75 1.27
CA PRO A 50 -18.51 4.03 1.83
C PRO A 50 -18.53 3.96 3.35
N SER A 51 -17.77 3.02 3.96
CA SER A 51 -17.68 2.91 5.43
C SER A 51 -17.07 4.15 6.05
N MET A 52 -16.02 4.69 5.44
CA MET A 52 -15.41 5.96 5.84
C MET A 52 -16.40 7.14 5.71
N ILE A 53 -17.08 7.25 4.57
CA ILE A 53 -18.06 8.32 4.35
C ILE A 53 -19.17 8.24 5.41
N PHE A 54 -19.65 7.03 5.70
CA PHE A 54 -20.67 6.80 6.72
C PHE A 54 -20.18 7.17 8.12
N SER A 55 -18.97 6.76 8.51
CA SER A 55 -18.36 7.12 9.79
C SER A 55 -18.21 8.64 9.95
N LEU A 56 -17.67 9.32 8.94
CA LEU A 56 -17.55 10.78 8.93
C LEU A 56 -18.92 11.47 9.06
N TRP A 57 -19.94 10.95 8.36
CA TRP A 57 -21.28 11.53 8.38
C TRP A 57 -21.97 11.36 9.72
N VAL A 58 -21.91 10.17 10.32
CA VAL A 58 -22.57 9.86 11.60
C VAL A 58 -21.90 10.59 12.76
N ILE A 59 -20.56 10.59 12.81
CA ILE A 59 -19.81 11.09 13.98
C ILE A 59 -19.64 12.60 13.93
N LEU A 60 -19.24 13.16 12.79
CA LEU A 60 -18.95 14.58 12.66
C LEU A 60 -20.16 15.42 12.25
N ARG A 61 -21.23 14.81 11.71
CA ARG A 61 -22.44 15.48 11.24
C ARG A 61 -22.12 16.76 10.46
N PRO A 62 -21.39 16.65 9.33
CA PRO A 62 -20.88 17.82 8.61
C PRO A 62 -22.02 18.69 8.11
N ASP A 63 -21.89 19.99 8.29
CA ASP A 63 -22.78 20.97 7.68
C ASP A 63 -22.45 21.12 6.18
N PHE A 64 -23.39 20.77 5.32
CA PHE A 64 -23.26 20.86 3.87
C PHE A 64 -23.74 22.21 3.31
N SER A 65 -24.27 23.10 4.16
CA SER A 65 -24.75 24.43 3.73
C SER A 65 -23.63 25.41 3.40
N VAL A 66 -22.37 25.08 3.77
CA VAL A 66 -21.21 25.92 3.49
C VAL A 66 -20.82 25.79 2.02
N ASP A 67 -20.94 26.87 1.27
CA ASP A 67 -20.50 26.94 -0.12
C ASP A 67 -19.00 26.61 -0.23
N PHE A 68 -18.71 25.51 -0.92
CA PHE A 68 -17.36 25.13 -1.26
C PHE A 68 -16.96 25.83 -2.56
N ASN A 69 -16.26 26.94 -2.43
CA ASN A 69 -15.63 27.60 -3.58
C ASN A 69 -14.13 27.29 -3.57
N PRO A 70 -13.72 26.12 -4.12
CA PRO A 70 -12.30 25.82 -4.23
C PRO A 70 -11.70 26.79 -5.24
N SER A 71 -10.71 27.56 -4.82
CA SER A 71 -9.79 28.22 -5.75
C SER A 71 -8.97 27.15 -6.45
N LEU A 72 -9.53 26.51 -7.47
CA LEU A 72 -8.81 25.57 -8.30
C LEU A 72 -7.75 26.38 -9.06
N GLU A 73 -6.49 26.21 -8.70
CA GLU A 73 -5.41 26.65 -9.56
C GLU A 73 -5.61 25.95 -10.92
N LYS A 74 -5.76 26.76 -11.96
CA LYS A 74 -5.89 26.24 -13.32
C LYS A 74 -4.60 25.49 -13.67
N VAL A 75 -4.68 24.16 -13.70
CA VAL A 75 -3.56 23.36 -14.20
C VAL A 75 -3.25 23.78 -15.62
N SER A 76 -2.10 24.42 -15.81
CA SER A 76 -1.65 24.76 -17.16
C SER A 76 -1.25 23.47 -17.88
N PHE A 77 -1.93 23.15 -18.96
CA PHE A 77 -1.57 22.04 -19.85
C PHE A 77 -0.34 22.43 -20.70
N ASN A 78 0.80 22.47 -20.03
CA ASN A 78 2.05 22.67 -20.71
C ASN A 78 2.56 21.30 -21.26
N ARG A 79 3.45 21.35 -22.24
CA ARG A 79 4.01 20.15 -22.90
C ARG A 79 4.56 19.13 -21.89
N LYS A 80 5.23 19.60 -20.84
CA LYS A 80 5.81 18.78 -19.77
C LYS A 80 4.72 18.00 -19.02
N ASN A 81 3.64 18.67 -18.63
CA ASN A 81 2.51 18.07 -17.90
C ASN A 81 1.77 17.04 -18.74
N ILE A 82 1.61 17.31 -20.05
CA ILE A 82 0.98 16.36 -20.98
C ILE A 82 1.84 15.10 -21.11
N ILE A 83 3.16 15.24 -21.30
CA ILE A 83 4.07 14.09 -21.38
C ILE A 83 4.05 13.29 -20.07
N THR A 84 4.08 13.95 -18.91
CA THR A 84 3.97 13.28 -17.60
C THR A 84 2.69 12.47 -17.49
N LEU A 85 1.56 13.05 -17.88
CA LEU A 85 0.26 12.36 -17.88
C LEU A 85 0.25 11.16 -18.81
N MET A 86 0.80 11.28 -20.01
CA MET A 86 0.91 10.19 -20.97
C MET A 86 1.79 9.05 -20.45
N ILE A 87 2.93 9.37 -19.82
CA ILE A 87 3.81 8.39 -19.19
C ILE A 87 3.05 7.64 -18.08
N PHE A 88 2.35 8.38 -17.22
CA PHE A 88 1.59 7.80 -16.11
C PHE A 88 0.49 6.85 -16.60
N ILE A 89 -0.31 7.29 -17.59
CA ILE A 89 -1.38 6.48 -18.18
C ILE A 89 -0.79 5.23 -18.86
N SER A 90 0.30 5.39 -19.63
CA SER A 90 0.94 4.24 -20.29
C SER A 90 1.48 3.23 -19.28
N MET A 91 2.10 3.69 -18.20
CA MET A 91 2.55 2.82 -17.11
C MET A 91 1.38 2.06 -16.48
N ALA A 92 0.29 2.75 -16.16
CA ALA A 92 -0.89 2.12 -15.57
C ALA A 92 -1.48 1.04 -16.51
N ILE A 93 -1.59 1.32 -17.80
CA ILE A 93 -2.05 0.36 -18.80
C ILE A 93 -1.08 -0.83 -18.88
N MET A 94 0.23 -0.60 -18.95
CA MET A 94 1.23 -1.67 -19.02
C MET A 94 1.19 -2.57 -17.79
N LEU A 95 1.00 -2.01 -16.58
CA LEU A 95 0.86 -2.78 -15.34
C LEU A 95 -0.45 -3.57 -15.31
N LEU A 96 -1.57 -2.97 -15.72
CA LEU A 96 -2.88 -3.64 -15.79
C LEU A 96 -2.87 -4.85 -16.75
N PHE A 97 -2.16 -4.74 -17.85
CA PHE A 97 -2.06 -5.78 -18.86
C PHE A 97 -0.74 -6.56 -18.82
N SER A 98 0.02 -6.46 -17.74
CA SER A 98 1.35 -7.08 -17.62
C SER A 98 1.34 -8.59 -17.84
N SER A 99 0.30 -9.28 -17.33
CA SER A 99 0.12 -10.72 -17.53
C SER A 99 -0.10 -11.14 -18.99
N LEU A 100 -0.67 -10.25 -19.81
CA LEU A 100 -0.85 -10.46 -21.26
C LEU A 100 0.39 -10.00 -22.05
N LEU A 101 1.03 -8.92 -21.63
CA LEU A 101 2.19 -8.34 -22.31
C LEU A 101 3.45 -9.20 -22.12
N ASN A 102 3.66 -9.79 -20.94
CA ASN A 102 4.85 -10.57 -20.65
C ASN A 102 5.08 -11.74 -21.64
N PRO A 103 4.11 -12.65 -21.89
CA PRO A 103 4.30 -13.71 -22.88
C PRO A 103 4.58 -13.18 -24.28
N TRP A 104 3.90 -12.11 -24.69
CA TRP A 104 4.05 -11.52 -26.03
C TRP A 104 5.44 -10.88 -26.20
N ILE A 105 5.91 -10.11 -25.22
CA ILE A 105 7.25 -9.49 -25.23
C ILE A 105 8.35 -10.56 -25.14
N SER A 106 8.16 -11.58 -24.29
CA SER A 106 9.13 -12.68 -24.18
C SER A 106 9.27 -13.44 -25.50
N ALA A 107 8.16 -13.68 -26.21
CA ALA A 107 8.18 -14.30 -27.52
C ALA A 107 8.85 -13.42 -28.58
N PHE A 108 8.57 -12.11 -28.56
CA PHE A 108 9.19 -11.14 -29.48
C PHE A 108 10.70 -11.01 -29.31
N LEU A 109 11.18 -11.13 -28.06
CA LEU A 109 12.60 -11.09 -27.71
C LEU A 109 13.27 -12.47 -27.77
N GLU A 110 12.58 -13.51 -28.26
CA GLU A 110 13.06 -14.89 -28.35
C GLU A 110 13.60 -15.44 -27.02
N LEU A 111 13.03 -15.02 -25.88
CA LEU A 111 13.45 -15.46 -24.57
C LEU A 111 12.94 -16.88 -24.28
N PRO A 112 13.78 -17.74 -23.66
CA PRO A 112 13.41 -19.13 -23.36
C PRO A 112 12.32 -19.26 -22.28
N LYS A 113 12.09 -18.18 -21.48
CA LYS A 113 11.09 -18.11 -20.42
C LYS A 113 10.46 -16.72 -20.36
N LYS A 114 9.30 -16.63 -19.73
CA LYS A 114 8.70 -15.33 -19.38
C LYS A 114 9.66 -14.53 -18.48
N ILE A 115 9.61 -13.21 -18.60
CA ILE A 115 10.41 -12.30 -17.78
C ILE A 115 9.92 -12.38 -16.33
N GLU A 116 10.81 -12.73 -15.41
CA GLU A 116 10.51 -12.70 -13.98
C GLU A 116 10.39 -11.25 -13.50
N ASN A 117 9.48 -10.99 -12.57
CA ASN A 117 9.20 -9.64 -12.03
C ASN A 117 8.95 -8.59 -13.13
N PHE A 118 8.16 -8.93 -14.14
CA PHE A 118 7.92 -8.10 -15.31
C PHE A 118 7.39 -6.69 -14.95
N ASP A 119 6.56 -6.58 -13.90
CA ASP A 119 6.05 -5.31 -13.39
C ASP A 119 7.20 -4.38 -12.94
N THR A 120 8.25 -4.94 -12.33
CA THR A 120 9.47 -4.19 -11.97
C THR A 120 10.23 -3.71 -13.21
N VAL A 121 10.31 -4.53 -14.26
CA VAL A 121 10.94 -4.13 -15.52
C VAL A 121 10.17 -2.96 -16.15
N ILE A 122 8.83 -3.00 -16.16
CA ILE A 122 7.98 -1.90 -16.62
C ILE A 122 8.32 -0.62 -15.84
N ALA A 123 8.35 -0.70 -14.51
CA ALA A 123 8.63 0.46 -13.65
C ALA A 123 10.02 1.07 -13.93
N LEU A 124 11.06 0.24 -14.07
CA LEU A 124 12.41 0.71 -14.40
C LEU A 124 12.47 1.37 -15.79
N CYS A 125 11.83 0.78 -16.79
CA CYS A 125 11.73 1.39 -18.13
C CYS A 125 11.05 2.77 -18.08
N VAL A 126 10.02 2.92 -17.26
CA VAL A 126 9.31 4.20 -17.07
C VAL A 126 10.24 5.24 -16.44
N VAL A 127 11.04 4.90 -15.43
CA VAL A 127 12.02 5.82 -14.83
C VAL A 127 13.04 6.29 -15.88
N ILE A 128 13.57 5.38 -16.69
CA ILE A 128 14.49 5.71 -17.77
C ILE A 128 13.80 6.67 -18.77
N PHE A 129 12.57 6.37 -19.15
CA PHE A 129 11.82 7.18 -20.10
C PHE A 129 11.51 8.59 -19.57
N ILE A 130 11.21 8.74 -18.28
CA ILE A 130 11.04 10.05 -17.61
C ILE A 130 12.32 10.89 -17.76
N CYS A 131 13.50 10.29 -17.54
CA CYS A 131 14.78 10.99 -17.69
C CYS A 131 15.06 11.36 -19.15
N VAL A 132 14.89 10.42 -20.07
CA VAL A 132 15.18 10.63 -21.52
C VAL A 132 14.22 11.65 -22.14
N SER A 133 12.95 11.66 -21.73
CA SER A 133 11.96 12.63 -22.22
C SER A 133 12.17 14.05 -21.67
N GLY A 134 13.07 14.24 -20.71
CA GLY A 134 13.33 15.54 -20.07
C GLY A 134 12.20 16.03 -19.18
N VAL A 135 11.29 15.16 -18.78
CA VAL A 135 10.23 15.46 -17.80
C VAL A 135 10.83 15.74 -16.43
N ALA A 136 11.78 14.91 -15.99
CA ALA A 136 12.60 15.14 -14.81
C ALA A 136 14.04 14.75 -15.08
N SER A 137 14.98 15.50 -14.50
CA SER A 137 16.38 15.13 -14.51
C SER A 137 16.66 14.03 -13.47
N TRP A 138 17.71 13.25 -13.70
CA TRP A 138 18.15 12.25 -12.71
C TRP A 138 18.43 12.87 -11.33
N LYS A 139 18.99 14.07 -11.30
CA LYS A 139 19.26 14.80 -10.06
C LYS A 139 17.96 15.11 -9.29
N GLU A 140 16.93 15.60 -9.98
CA GLU A 140 15.62 15.86 -9.36
C GLU A 140 14.97 14.57 -8.82
N ILE A 141 15.10 13.47 -9.54
CA ILE A 141 14.61 12.14 -9.08
C ILE A 141 15.39 11.74 -7.82
N GLN A 142 16.72 11.80 -7.86
CA GLN A 142 17.59 11.42 -6.75
C GLN A 142 17.31 12.23 -5.47
N GLU A 143 17.04 13.54 -5.59
CA GLU A 143 16.75 14.42 -4.46
C GLU A 143 15.34 14.19 -3.87
N ARG A 144 14.39 13.70 -4.67
CA ARG A 144 12.99 13.51 -4.26
C ARG A 144 12.63 12.08 -3.85
N VAL A 145 13.48 11.12 -4.18
CA VAL A 145 13.26 9.72 -3.77
C VAL A 145 13.55 9.56 -2.28
N GLU A 146 12.61 8.98 -1.57
CA GLU A 146 12.78 8.61 -0.16
C GLU A 146 13.65 7.35 -0.03
N TRP A 147 14.96 7.50 -0.18
CA TRP A 147 15.94 6.39 -0.11
C TRP A 147 15.82 5.55 1.16
N GLY A 148 15.40 6.18 2.28
CA GLY A 148 15.13 5.48 3.53
C GLY A 148 14.09 4.36 3.40
N VAL A 149 13.09 4.53 2.54
CA VAL A 149 12.06 3.51 2.26
C VAL A 149 12.69 2.30 1.56
N LEU A 150 13.61 2.51 0.60
CA LEU A 150 14.31 1.42 -0.08
C LEU A 150 15.21 0.64 0.89
N VAL A 151 15.92 1.33 1.78
CA VAL A 151 16.73 0.69 2.82
C VAL A 151 15.85 -0.11 3.78
N LEU A 152 14.69 0.43 4.16
CA LEU A 152 13.72 -0.26 5.02
C LEU A 152 13.16 -1.52 4.35
N PHE A 153 12.85 -1.48 3.05
CA PHE A 153 12.45 -2.67 2.28
C PHE A 153 13.56 -3.73 2.27
N GLY A 154 14.79 -3.34 1.96
CA GLY A 154 15.94 -4.24 1.98
C GLY A 154 16.17 -4.85 3.36
N GLY A 155 16.08 -4.05 4.43
CA GLY A 155 16.16 -4.49 5.81
C GLY A 155 15.04 -5.47 6.17
N GLY A 156 13.79 -5.19 5.78
CA GLY A 156 12.64 -6.06 5.99
C GLY A 156 12.78 -7.41 5.27
N LEU A 157 13.25 -7.41 4.02
CA LEU A 157 13.53 -8.64 3.28
C LEU A 157 14.66 -9.45 3.94
N THR A 158 15.74 -8.79 4.34
CA THR A 158 16.86 -9.44 5.05
C THR A 158 16.38 -10.04 6.37
N LEU A 159 15.59 -9.31 7.15
CA LEU A 159 14.99 -9.81 8.39
C LEU A 159 14.13 -11.04 8.12
N SER A 160 13.31 -11.01 7.07
CA SER A 160 12.48 -12.15 6.67
C SER A 160 13.32 -13.40 6.40
N ILE A 161 14.41 -13.27 5.65
CA ILE A 161 15.33 -14.36 5.35
C ILE A 161 15.99 -14.89 6.64
N VAL A 162 16.55 -14.00 7.45
CA VAL A 162 17.19 -14.37 8.72
C VAL A 162 16.24 -15.07 9.68
N MET A 163 15.01 -14.56 9.83
CA MET A 163 13.99 -15.18 10.67
C MET A 163 13.56 -16.56 10.16
N LYS A 164 13.49 -16.73 8.84
CA LYS A 164 13.18 -18.03 8.22
C LYS A 164 14.32 -19.03 8.42
N ASP A 165 15.55 -18.64 8.12
CA ASP A 165 16.72 -19.51 8.18
C ASP A 165 17.11 -19.89 9.60
N SER A 166 16.92 -18.99 10.57
CA SER A 166 17.11 -19.26 12.01
C SER A 166 16.00 -20.09 12.63
N GLY A 167 14.88 -20.29 11.94
CA GLY A 167 13.69 -20.96 12.48
C GLY A 167 12.85 -20.08 13.42
N ALA A 168 13.25 -18.85 13.70
CA ALA A 168 12.56 -17.96 14.62
C ALA A 168 11.11 -17.69 14.17
N SER A 169 10.88 -17.45 12.88
CA SER A 169 9.53 -17.25 12.34
C SER A 169 8.62 -18.45 12.55
N LYS A 170 9.17 -19.68 12.46
CA LYS A 170 8.40 -20.91 12.72
C LYS A 170 8.01 -21.03 14.19
N ILE A 171 8.94 -20.78 15.11
CA ILE A 171 8.66 -20.82 16.56
C ILE A 171 7.56 -19.82 16.93
N MET A 172 7.65 -18.59 16.41
CA MET A 172 6.63 -17.56 16.62
C MET A 172 5.29 -17.97 16.02
N ALA A 173 5.29 -18.49 14.78
CA ALA A 173 4.09 -18.97 14.11
C ALA A 173 3.42 -20.11 14.88
N ASP A 174 4.18 -21.13 15.32
CA ASP A 174 3.66 -22.26 16.06
C ASP A 174 3.06 -21.82 17.40
N SER A 175 3.67 -20.82 18.07
CA SER A 175 3.11 -20.24 19.30
C SER A 175 1.77 -19.54 19.07
N ILE A 176 1.65 -18.78 17.98
CA ILE A 176 0.39 -18.13 17.57
C ILE A 176 -0.65 -19.19 17.22
N VAL A 177 -0.27 -20.20 16.44
CA VAL A 177 -1.16 -21.28 16.03
C VAL A 177 -1.71 -22.04 17.24
N GLN A 178 -0.85 -22.39 18.21
CA GLN A 178 -1.31 -23.05 19.46
C GLN A 178 -2.35 -22.22 20.21
N PHE A 179 -2.19 -20.89 20.24
CA PHE A 179 -3.16 -20.01 20.89
C PHE A 179 -4.50 -19.95 20.14
N VAL A 180 -4.48 -20.11 18.81
CA VAL A 180 -5.65 -19.94 17.93
C VAL A 180 -6.27 -21.26 17.49
N GLN A 181 -5.62 -22.42 17.69
CA GLN A 181 -6.09 -23.74 17.22
C GLN A 181 -7.55 -24.08 17.57
N THR A 182 -8.02 -23.59 18.72
CA THR A 182 -9.41 -23.83 19.19
C THR A 182 -10.38 -22.75 18.72
N LYS A 183 -9.92 -21.73 18.03
CA LYS A 183 -10.74 -20.57 17.63
C LYS A 183 -11.01 -20.60 16.11
N PRO A 184 -12.18 -20.12 15.68
CA PRO A 184 -12.46 -20.01 14.25
C PRO A 184 -11.50 -19.01 13.58
N LEU A 185 -11.19 -19.24 12.30
CA LEU A 185 -10.22 -18.44 11.52
C LEU A 185 -10.53 -16.92 11.54
N TRP A 186 -11.81 -16.56 11.56
CA TRP A 186 -12.20 -15.14 11.62
C TRP A 186 -11.70 -14.42 12.88
N VAL A 187 -11.54 -15.14 14.01
CA VAL A 187 -10.97 -14.57 15.24
C VAL A 187 -9.51 -14.21 15.03
N LEU A 188 -8.73 -15.09 14.38
CA LEU A 188 -7.34 -14.78 14.03
C LEU A 188 -7.28 -13.56 13.13
N CYS A 189 -8.07 -13.54 12.05
CA CYS A 189 -8.13 -12.42 11.13
C CYS A 189 -8.47 -11.11 11.84
N PHE A 190 -9.46 -11.12 12.73
CA PHE A 190 -9.86 -9.94 13.49
C PHE A 190 -8.75 -9.45 14.43
N VAL A 191 -8.14 -10.36 15.20
CA VAL A 191 -7.05 -10.02 16.14
C VAL A 191 -5.84 -9.46 15.38
N MET A 192 -5.47 -10.09 14.26
CA MET A 192 -4.36 -9.62 13.42
C MET A 192 -4.65 -8.25 12.81
N THR A 193 -5.87 -8.03 12.31
CA THR A 193 -6.31 -6.74 11.78
C THR A 193 -6.27 -5.66 12.86
N ALA A 194 -6.86 -5.91 14.03
CA ALA A 194 -6.84 -4.97 15.14
C ALA A 194 -5.41 -4.65 15.59
N PHE A 195 -4.58 -5.68 15.72
CA PHE A 195 -3.19 -5.52 16.12
C PHE A 195 -2.40 -4.64 15.15
N ILE A 196 -2.49 -4.92 13.84
CA ILE A 196 -1.73 -4.14 12.85
C ILE A 196 -2.23 -2.70 12.76
N ILE A 197 -3.54 -2.46 12.84
CA ILE A 197 -4.11 -1.10 12.84
C ILE A 197 -3.59 -0.31 14.04
N PHE A 198 -3.65 -0.87 15.25
CA PHE A 198 -3.12 -0.19 16.43
C PHE A 198 -1.61 0.01 16.37
N LEU A 199 -0.85 -0.97 15.90
CA LEU A 199 0.60 -0.85 15.76
C LEU A 199 0.97 0.30 14.80
N THR A 200 0.29 0.39 13.66
CA THR A 200 0.59 1.38 12.63
C THR A 200 0.20 2.80 13.03
N GLU A 201 -0.68 3.00 14.01
CA GLU A 201 -0.97 4.33 14.55
C GLU A 201 0.24 4.98 15.25
N PHE A 202 1.11 4.16 15.84
CA PHE A 202 2.30 4.63 16.60
C PHE A 202 3.60 4.48 15.82
N THR A 203 3.57 3.75 14.72
CA THR A 203 4.75 3.47 13.88
C THR A 203 4.43 3.72 12.41
N SER A 204 5.45 3.76 11.55
CA SER A 204 5.23 3.88 10.11
C SER A 204 4.52 2.65 9.54
N ASN A 205 3.54 2.85 8.64
CA ASN A 205 2.85 1.77 7.91
C ASN A 205 3.85 0.80 7.26
N THR A 206 4.90 1.36 6.65
CA THR A 206 5.97 0.62 6.00
C THR A 206 6.75 -0.24 7.00
N ALA A 207 7.15 0.35 8.14
CA ALA A 207 7.90 -0.37 9.17
C ALA A 207 7.06 -1.47 9.83
N SER A 208 5.79 -1.18 10.15
CA SER A 208 4.86 -2.15 10.71
C SER A 208 4.67 -3.35 9.78
N ALA A 209 4.43 -3.09 8.50
CA ALA A 209 4.28 -4.15 7.51
C ALA A 209 5.57 -4.96 7.33
N ALA A 210 6.74 -4.32 7.22
CA ALA A 210 8.01 -4.99 7.05
C ALA A 210 8.36 -5.93 8.23
N LEU A 211 8.01 -5.52 9.45
CA LEU A 211 8.26 -6.29 10.67
C LEU A 211 7.32 -7.50 10.78
N ILE A 212 6.03 -7.31 10.51
CA ILE A 212 5.00 -8.33 10.79
C ILE A 212 4.81 -9.30 9.63
N MET A 213 5.05 -8.87 8.39
CA MET A 213 4.82 -9.68 7.19
C MET A 213 5.48 -11.06 7.21
N PRO A 214 6.79 -11.22 7.56
CA PRO A 214 7.44 -12.53 7.60
C PRO A 214 6.78 -13.49 8.58
N ILE A 215 6.36 -12.97 9.75
CA ILE A 215 5.73 -13.75 10.81
C ILE A 215 4.38 -14.30 10.32
N VAL A 216 3.59 -13.42 9.72
CA VAL A 216 2.23 -13.74 9.24
C VAL A 216 2.25 -14.74 8.08
N ILE A 217 3.22 -14.61 7.18
CA ILE A 217 3.44 -15.59 6.10
C ILE A 217 3.76 -16.96 6.71
N SER A 218 4.61 -17.02 7.74
CA SER A 218 4.94 -18.27 8.44
C SER A 218 3.73 -18.85 9.18
N VAL A 219 2.89 -18.01 9.80
CA VAL A 219 1.62 -18.44 10.42
C VAL A 219 0.69 -19.07 9.37
N ALA A 220 0.50 -18.40 8.23
CA ALA A 220 -0.32 -18.93 7.15
C ALA A 220 0.17 -20.31 6.68
N GLN A 221 1.48 -20.45 6.48
CA GLN A 221 2.11 -21.71 6.09
C GLN A 221 1.91 -22.83 7.14
N SER A 222 2.10 -22.51 8.42
CA SER A 222 1.89 -23.47 9.53
C SER A 222 0.42 -23.91 9.66
N MET A 223 -0.51 -23.05 9.22
CA MET A 223 -1.95 -23.37 9.18
C MET A 223 -2.40 -24.01 7.86
N ASN A 224 -1.50 -24.28 6.93
CA ASN A 224 -1.79 -24.73 5.57
C ASN A 224 -2.74 -23.79 4.80
N LEU A 225 -2.63 -22.48 5.05
CA LEU A 225 -3.36 -21.44 4.35
C LEU A 225 -2.48 -20.84 3.23
N PRO A 226 -3.05 -20.34 2.14
CA PRO A 226 -2.31 -19.55 1.18
C PRO A 226 -1.68 -18.33 1.87
N PRO A 227 -0.38 -18.05 1.70
CA PRO A 227 0.29 -16.92 2.35
C PRO A 227 -0.40 -15.57 2.13
N ILE A 228 -0.98 -15.38 0.94
CA ILE A 228 -1.71 -14.15 0.58
C ILE A 228 -2.91 -13.89 1.52
N ALA A 229 -3.55 -14.92 2.07
CA ALA A 229 -4.76 -14.78 2.86
C ALA A 229 -4.55 -13.92 4.12
N LEU A 230 -3.46 -14.17 4.87
CA LEU A 230 -3.13 -13.39 6.05
C LEU A 230 -2.25 -12.17 5.73
N ALA A 231 -1.37 -12.29 4.74
CA ALA A 231 -0.51 -11.19 4.31
C ALA A 231 -1.32 -9.99 3.78
N ALA A 232 -2.40 -10.23 3.03
CA ALA A 232 -3.29 -9.16 2.57
C ALA A 232 -3.97 -8.41 3.72
N ILE A 233 -4.34 -9.11 4.80
CA ILE A 233 -4.89 -8.48 6.01
C ILE A 233 -3.89 -7.50 6.62
N ILE A 234 -2.61 -7.89 6.70
CA ILE A 234 -1.55 -7.03 7.23
C ILE A 234 -1.30 -5.83 6.30
N ALA A 235 -1.22 -6.04 5.00
CA ALA A 235 -0.99 -4.95 4.04
C ALA A 235 -2.12 -3.92 4.04
N CYS A 236 -3.37 -4.38 4.00
CA CYS A 236 -4.54 -3.51 4.07
C CYS A 236 -4.66 -2.82 5.44
N GLY A 237 -4.53 -3.59 6.53
CA GLY A 237 -4.65 -3.07 7.89
C GLY A 237 -3.56 -2.05 8.25
N ALA A 238 -2.32 -2.27 7.79
CA ALA A 238 -1.23 -1.31 7.97
C ALA A 238 -1.48 0.04 7.25
N SER A 239 -2.33 0.06 6.24
CA SER A 239 -2.75 1.29 5.55
C SER A 239 -3.96 1.98 6.19
N CYS A 240 -4.58 1.37 7.22
CA CYS A 240 -5.76 1.88 7.92
C CYS A 240 -5.40 2.65 9.20
N ALA A 241 -4.41 3.51 9.16
CA ALA A 241 -3.99 4.36 10.27
C ALA A 241 -4.69 5.73 10.19
N PHE A 242 -5.83 5.87 10.85
CA PHE A 242 -6.71 7.04 10.73
C PHE A 242 -6.86 7.87 12.00
N MET A 243 -6.52 7.31 13.18
CA MET A 243 -6.82 7.92 14.48
C MET A 243 -5.85 9.03 14.85
N LEU A 244 -4.56 8.91 14.52
CA LEU A 244 -3.54 9.86 14.96
C LEU A 244 -3.01 10.73 13.82
N PRO A 245 -2.73 12.03 14.08
CA PRO A 245 -2.14 12.92 13.09
C PRO A 245 -0.77 12.45 12.58
N ILE A 246 0.01 11.81 13.45
CA ILE A 246 1.39 11.38 13.14
C ILE A 246 1.43 10.05 12.36
N ALA A 247 0.32 9.32 12.31
CA ALA A 247 0.28 7.97 11.75
C ALA A 247 0.54 7.93 10.23
N THR A 248 0.07 8.95 9.49
CA THR A 248 0.28 9.05 8.05
C THR A 248 0.55 10.48 7.58
N PRO A 249 1.32 10.68 6.48
CA PRO A 249 1.53 12.02 5.92
C PRO A 249 0.23 12.77 5.59
N PRO A 250 -0.81 12.15 4.98
CA PRO A 250 -2.09 12.82 4.75
C PRO A 250 -2.76 13.32 6.04
N ASN A 251 -2.71 12.52 7.12
CA ASN A 251 -3.25 12.92 8.42
C ASN A 251 -2.49 14.14 8.98
N ALA A 252 -1.16 14.12 8.93
CA ALA A 252 -0.32 15.21 9.40
C ALA A 252 -0.58 16.52 8.64
N ILE A 253 -0.70 16.45 7.31
CA ILE A 253 -0.99 17.62 6.46
C ILE A 253 -2.34 18.23 6.84
N VAL A 254 -3.37 17.41 6.97
CA VAL A 254 -4.71 17.88 7.31
C VAL A 254 -4.77 18.44 8.74
N PHE A 255 -4.10 17.81 9.69
CA PHE A 255 -4.01 18.30 11.06
C PHE A 255 -3.27 19.64 11.14
N ALA A 256 -2.19 19.82 10.38
CA ALA A 256 -1.41 21.05 10.34
C ALA A 256 -2.22 22.27 9.83
N THR A 257 -3.35 22.08 9.14
CA THR A 257 -4.26 23.18 8.76
C THR A 257 -4.94 23.85 9.95
N GLY A 258 -4.90 23.25 11.14
CA GLY A 258 -5.57 23.75 12.36
C GLY A 258 -7.08 23.59 12.37
N ASN A 259 -7.68 23.07 11.30
CA ASN A 259 -9.14 22.92 11.16
C ASN A 259 -9.68 21.60 11.73
N VAL A 260 -8.81 20.70 12.15
CA VAL A 260 -9.17 19.36 12.62
C VAL A 260 -8.61 19.13 14.02
N LYS A 261 -9.46 18.70 14.94
CA LYS A 261 -9.03 18.33 16.31
C LYS A 261 -8.57 16.86 16.33
N GLN A 262 -7.52 16.57 17.07
CA GLN A 262 -7.02 15.20 17.23
C GLN A 262 -8.10 14.25 17.77
N LEU A 263 -8.94 14.76 18.68
CA LEU A 263 -10.04 13.95 19.25
C LEU A 263 -11.08 13.57 18.19
N ASP A 264 -11.33 14.44 17.21
CA ASP A 264 -12.27 14.15 16.12
C ASP A 264 -11.67 13.09 15.18
N MET A 265 -10.36 13.14 14.90
CA MET A 265 -9.66 12.09 14.16
C MET A 265 -9.77 10.75 14.88
N ALA A 266 -9.45 10.71 16.17
CA ALA A 266 -9.48 9.49 16.97
C ALA A 266 -10.88 8.86 17.12
N LYS A 267 -11.95 9.67 17.03
CA LYS A 267 -13.34 9.15 17.09
C LYS A 267 -13.82 8.58 15.77
N VAL A 268 -13.32 9.07 14.68
CA VAL A 268 -13.77 8.72 13.32
C VAL A 268 -12.91 7.61 12.72
N GLY A 269 -11.59 7.66 12.98
CA GLY A 269 -10.64 6.65 12.54
C GLY A 269 -10.73 5.39 13.36
#